data_08b2c5f42aa0e466ac9ae8dcf91cb9e1
#
_entry.id   08b2c5f42aa0e466ac9ae8dcf91cb9e1
#
_cell.length_a   1.000
_cell.length_b   1.000
_cell.length_c   1.000
_cell.angle_alpha   90.00
_cell.angle_beta   90.00
_cell.angle_gamma   90.00
#
_symmetry.space_group_name_H-M   'P 1'
#
loop_
_entity.id
_entity.type
_entity.pdbx_description
1 polymer ?
#
loop_
_entity_poly.entity_id
_entity_poly.type
_entity_poly.pdbx_seq_one_letter_code
_entity_poly.pdbx_strand_id
1 'polypeptide(L)'
;MSSKQNHKIIKIAIAALALGVGAPVVANHTSNQIFAASAPYDTNEMRSFVRNTLAQNKVRGTVVVIKDGHAQQISYGYGYYGRRLGAGNIKVVYPVCSLQKVITGAIITQLISEGKFNQDTKISRWYPNLKNADKITVGNLLTHTSGLLATRTEVNRGINYSEGDAINWVVNRINQLQEGNPGNFYYNNTNYILLAGIIRQVTNQSYEANVKSRIINKLGLKRTFFYPDIPKNKTDAISYTWRNKNYQNAQYVKRSLASQLPGAGNLFSTPMDYYRIQVALTDGRILTKDQFNYLTHLQSRVTSYSGGVYLKNNDNLKMAYGNLYGTHFGNWFQMTTDNQNGLIMFLNQTQNNEDQNKAIGYQILNHIKANTFTEK
;
A
#
# COMPACT_ATOMS: atom_id res chain seq x y z
N MET A 1 -30.99 -8.54 -83.28
CA MET A 1 -30.03 -9.62 -83.55
C MET A 1 -29.23 -9.92 -82.30
N SER A 2 -29.51 -11.06 -81.74
CA SER A 2 -29.05 -11.50 -80.44
C SER A 2 -27.90 -12.47 -80.58
N SER A 3 -26.87 -12.40 -79.81
CA SER A 3 -25.99 -13.53 -79.57
C SER A 3 -25.80 -13.76 -78.07
N LYS A 4 -26.36 -14.89 -77.63
CA LYS A 4 -26.17 -15.45 -76.31
C LYS A 4 -24.79 -16.05 -76.27
N GLN A 5 -23.99 -15.72 -75.29
CA GLN A 5 -22.81 -16.50 -74.91
C GLN A 5 -23.03 -17.09 -73.52
N ASN A 6 -23.00 -18.42 -73.49
CA ASN A 6 -23.04 -19.29 -72.33
C ASN A 6 -21.67 -19.28 -71.64
N HIS A 7 -21.62 -18.93 -70.35
CA HIS A 7 -20.44 -19.18 -69.53
C HIS A 7 -20.72 -20.32 -68.57
N LYS A 8 -19.97 -21.40 -68.74
CA LYS A 8 -19.94 -22.59 -67.88
C LYS A 8 -19.33 -22.19 -66.50
N ILE A 9 -20.08 -22.46 -65.47
CA ILE A 9 -19.59 -22.33 -64.08
C ILE A 9 -18.81 -23.61 -63.74
N ILE A 10 -17.49 -23.48 -63.55
CA ILE A 10 -16.63 -24.54 -63.01
C ILE A 10 -16.72 -24.44 -61.47
N LYS A 11 -17.29 -25.46 -60.83
CA LYS A 11 -17.28 -25.60 -59.38
C LYS A 11 -15.91 -26.15 -58.99
N ILE A 12 -15.10 -25.34 -58.32
CA ILE A 12 -13.89 -25.76 -57.64
C ILE A 12 -14.29 -26.04 -56.18
N ALA A 13 -14.19 -27.31 -55.78
CA ALA A 13 -14.33 -27.70 -54.39
C ALA A 13 -13.04 -27.36 -53.65
N ILE A 14 -13.12 -26.40 -52.72
CA ILE A 14 -12.00 -26.11 -51.79
C ILE A 14 -12.22 -26.98 -50.57
N ALA A 15 -11.34 -27.94 -50.37
CA ALA A 15 -11.23 -28.70 -49.13
C ALA A 15 -10.64 -27.77 -48.05
N ALA A 16 -11.43 -27.43 -47.07
CA ALA A 16 -10.93 -26.70 -45.89
C ALA A 16 -10.19 -27.65 -44.93
N LEU A 17 -8.87 -27.54 -44.93
CA LEU A 17 -8.06 -28.09 -43.83
C LEU A 17 -8.29 -27.25 -42.57
N ALA A 18 -8.96 -27.79 -41.60
CA ALA A 18 -9.05 -27.21 -40.27
C ALA A 18 -7.72 -27.41 -39.53
N LEU A 19 -6.84 -26.42 -39.61
CA LEU A 19 -5.71 -26.30 -38.70
C LEU A 19 -6.27 -25.79 -37.37
N GLY A 20 -6.36 -26.67 -36.40
CA GLY A 20 -6.69 -26.32 -35.02
C GLY A 20 -5.55 -25.46 -34.43
N VAL A 21 -5.75 -24.15 -34.43
CA VAL A 21 -4.94 -23.23 -33.62
C VAL A 21 -5.42 -23.40 -32.18
N GLY A 22 -4.71 -24.22 -31.41
CA GLY A 22 -4.90 -24.28 -29.98
C GLY A 22 -4.57 -22.88 -29.38
N ALA A 23 -5.60 -22.18 -28.96
CA ALA A 23 -5.40 -21.00 -28.14
C ALA A 23 -4.61 -21.41 -26.89
N PRO A 24 -3.57 -20.68 -26.48
CA PRO A 24 -2.92 -20.96 -25.22
C PRO A 24 -3.96 -20.75 -24.11
N VAL A 25 -4.28 -21.81 -23.40
CA VAL A 25 -5.01 -21.70 -22.13
C VAL A 25 -4.10 -20.90 -21.21
N VAL A 26 -4.36 -19.62 -21.09
CA VAL A 26 -3.78 -18.81 -20.04
C VAL A 26 -4.34 -19.38 -18.74
N ALA A 27 -3.55 -20.23 -18.10
CA ALA A 27 -3.86 -20.72 -16.77
C ALA A 27 -4.00 -19.49 -15.88
N ASN A 28 -5.24 -19.15 -15.51
CA ASN A 28 -5.52 -18.23 -14.45
C ASN A 28 -4.90 -18.81 -13.17
N HIS A 29 -3.66 -18.45 -12.89
CA HIS A 29 -3.06 -18.68 -11.59
C HIS A 29 -3.82 -17.83 -10.59
N THR A 30 -4.92 -18.39 -10.10
CA THR A 30 -5.66 -17.82 -9.00
C THR A 30 -4.71 -17.72 -7.80
N SER A 31 -4.73 -16.57 -7.14
CA SER A 31 -3.96 -16.21 -5.94
C SER A 31 -4.09 -17.21 -4.76
N ASN A 32 -4.84 -18.27 -4.92
CA ASN A 32 -5.02 -19.36 -3.94
C ASN A 32 -3.88 -20.38 -3.92
N GLN A 33 -3.04 -20.47 -4.95
CA GLN A 33 -1.94 -21.45 -4.95
C GLN A 33 -0.75 -21.08 -4.06
N ILE A 34 -0.57 -19.79 -3.74
CA ILE A 34 0.50 -19.34 -2.82
C ILE A 34 0.28 -19.83 -1.37
N PHE A 35 -0.93 -20.29 -1.03
CA PHE A 35 -1.28 -20.72 0.33
C PHE A 35 -1.51 -22.22 0.50
N ALA A 36 -1.30 -23.03 -0.53
CA ALA A 36 -1.59 -24.47 -0.53
C ALA A 36 -0.40 -25.37 -0.16
N ALA A 37 0.81 -24.85 -0.15
CA ALA A 37 1.98 -25.58 0.30
C ALA A 37 2.06 -25.59 1.83
N SER A 38 2.53 -26.69 2.43
CA SER A 38 2.79 -26.77 3.87
C SER A 38 3.78 -25.66 4.29
N ALA A 39 3.53 -25.01 5.42
CA ALA A 39 4.44 -23.99 5.93
C ALA A 39 5.80 -24.63 6.28
N PRO A 40 6.92 -23.96 5.95
CA PRO A 40 8.27 -24.47 6.22
C PRO A 40 8.66 -24.35 7.71
N TYR A 41 7.69 -24.26 8.60
CA TYR A 41 7.87 -24.11 10.05
C TYR A 41 6.64 -24.60 10.82
N ASP A 42 6.80 -24.83 12.14
CA ASP A 42 5.67 -25.13 13.01
C ASP A 42 4.77 -23.91 13.21
N THR A 43 3.59 -23.93 12.57
CA THR A 43 2.64 -22.82 12.62
C THR A 43 2.05 -22.57 14.02
N ASN A 44 2.00 -23.59 14.89
CA ASN A 44 1.49 -23.45 16.26
C ASN A 44 2.55 -22.82 17.17
N GLU A 45 3.80 -23.21 17.01
CA GLU A 45 4.92 -22.59 17.71
C GLU A 45 5.06 -21.11 17.32
N MET A 46 5.03 -20.79 16.02
CA MET A 46 5.06 -19.41 15.54
C MET A 46 3.91 -18.59 16.11
N ARG A 47 2.70 -19.15 16.11
CA ARG A 47 1.53 -18.48 16.70
C ARG A 47 1.72 -18.19 18.17
N SER A 48 2.22 -19.17 18.91
CA SER A 48 2.47 -19.05 20.35
C SER A 48 3.54 -18.00 20.63
N PHE A 49 4.66 -18.03 19.90
CA PHE A 49 5.74 -17.07 20.03
C PHE A 49 5.26 -15.64 19.77
N VAL A 50 4.59 -15.38 18.63
CA VAL A 50 4.10 -14.03 18.27
C VAL A 50 3.10 -13.54 19.33
N ARG A 51 2.14 -14.36 19.74
CA ARG A 51 1.13 -13.96 20.75
C ARG A 51 1.78 -13.64 22.11
N ASN A 52 2.76 -14.44 22.53
CA ASN A 52 3.50 -14.19 23.77
C ASN A 52 4.32 -12.89 23.67
N THR A 53 4.99 -12.65 22.56
CA THR A 53 5.72 -11.41 22.30
C THR A 53 4.81 -10.19 22.39
N LEU A 54 3.64 -10.22 21.72
CA LEU A 54 2.66 -9.13 21.81
C LEU A 54 2.12 -8.96 23.24
N ALA A 55 1.85 -10.05 23.95
CA ALA A 55 1.34 -10.04 25.31
C ALA A 55 2.35 -9.40 26.30
N GLN A 56 3.59 -9.84 26.26
CA GLN A 56 4.68 -9.34 27.13
C GLN A 56 4.93 -7.85 26.92
N ASN A 57 4.87 -7.39 25.68
CA ASN A 57 5.05 -5.98 25.32
C ASN A 57 3.76 -5.14 25.48
N LYS A 58 2.66 -5.71 26.00
CA LYS A 58 1.40 -5.01 26.25
C LYS A 58 0.75 -4.40 24.98
N VAL A 59 1.07 -4.93 23.82
CA VAL A 59 0.49 -4.51 22.52
C VAL A 59 -0.54 -5.52 22.02
N ARG A 60 -1.42 -5.07 21.12
CA ARG A 60 -2.50 -5.86 20.52
C ARG A 60 -2.62 -5.52 19.04
N GLY A 61 -3.00 -6.51 18.24
CA GLY A 61 -3.21 -6.33 16.82
C GLY A 61 -3.08 -7.62 16.03
N THR A 62 -2.74 -7.47 14.76
CA THR A 62 -2.59 -8.57 13.81
C THR A 62 -1.23 -8.48 13.14
N VAL A 63 -0.55 -9.62 13.07
CA VAL A 63 0.78 -9.78 12.46
C VAL A 63 0.67 -10.80 11.34
N VAL A 64 1.28 -10.54 10.21
CA VAL A 64 1.60 -11.54 9.18
C VAL A 64 3.09 -11.82 9.26
N VAL A 65 3.44 -13.06 9.55
CA VAL A 65 4.81 -13.58 9.49
C VAL A 65 5.03 -14.22 8.13
N ILE A 66 6.15 -13.93 7.49
CA ILE A 66 6.54 -14.49 6.21
C ILE A 66 7.86 -15.24 6.40
N LYS A 67 7.90 -16.52 6.04
CA LYS A 67 9.11 -17.34 5.99
C LYS A 67 9.09 -18.20 4.73
N ASP A 68 10.16 -18.12 3.96
CA ASP A 68 10.35 -18.84 2.71
C ASP A 68 9.13 -18.73 1.77
N GLY A 69 8.59 -17.51 1.64
CA GLY A 69 7.42 -17.20 0.82
C GLY A 69 6.06 -17.58 1.43
N HIS A 70 6.03 -18.27 2.56
CA HIS A 70 4.79 -18.66 3.24
C HIS A 70 4.37 -17.60 4.26
N ALA A 71 3.13 -17.13 4.16
CA ALA A 71 2.59 -16.10 5.02
C ALA A 71 1.55 -16.66 5.99
N GLN A 72 1.75 -16.42 7.29
CA GLN A 72 0.80 -16.78 8.33
C GLN A 72 0.28 -15.52 9.05
N GLN A 73 -1.04 -15.35 9.10
CA GLN A 73 -1.66 -14.27 9.88
C GLN A 73 -1.93 -14.74 11.31
N ILE A 74 -1.47 -13.96 12.26
CA ILE A 74 -1.58 -14.22 13.69
C ILE A 74 -2.15 -12.97 14.36
N SER A 75 -3.21 -13.13 15.15
CA SER A 75 -3.86 -12.03 15.84
C SER A 75 -3.89 -12.24 17.35
N TYR A 76 -3.80 -11.14 18.09
CA TYR A 76 -3.88 -11.11 19.53
C TYR A 76 -4.69 -9.91 20.04
N GLY A 77 -5.71 -10.18 20.86
CA GLY A 77 -6.60 -9.16 21.41
C GLY A 77 -7.81 -8.86 20.53
N TYR A 78 -8.38 -7.67 20.69
CA TYR A 78 -9.61 -7.23 20.03
C TYR A 78 -9.35 -6.04 19.13
N GLY A 79 -9.87 -6.10 17.90
CA GLY A 79 -9.93 -4.96 16.99
C GLY A 79 -10.90 -3.89 17.48
N TYR A 80 -11.97 -4.31 18.15
CA TYR A 80 -12.94 -3.45 18.83
C TYR A 80 -13.33 -4.08 20.17
N TYR A 81 -12.71 -3.65 21.26
CA TYR A 81 -12.92 -4.22 22.59
C TYR A 81 -14.37 -4.09 23.07
N GLY A 82 -14.99 -2.93 22.91
CA GLY A 82 -16.38 -2.69 23.34
C GLY A 82 -17.41 -3.61 22.68
N ARG A 83 -17.09 -4.21 21.53
CA ARG A 83 -17.88 -5.24 20.85
C ARG A 83 -17.26 -6.62 20.95
N ARG A 84 -16.12 -6.74 21.60
CA ARG A 84 -15.30 -7.96 21.68
C ARG A 84 -15.04 -8.58 20.29
N LEU A 85 -14.89 -7.73 19.27
CA LEU A 85 -14.55 -8.16 17.92
C LEU A 85 -13.08 -8.55 17.90
N GLY A 86 -12.80 -9.86 17.93
CA GLY A 86 -11.44 -10.39 17.95
C GLY A 86 -10.60 -9.89 16.77
N ALA A 87 -9.35 -9.52 17.01
CA ALA A 87 -8.43 -9.09 15.96
C ALA A 87 -8.18 -10.19 14.90
N GLY A 88 -8.40 -11.46 15.25
CA GLY A 88 -8.38 -12.59 14.32
C GLY A 88 -9.59 -12.69 13.39
N ASN A 89 -10.60 -11.85 13.58
CA ASN A 89 -11.71 -11.80 12.66
C ASN A 89 -11.24 -11.23 11.32
N ILE A 90 -11.40 -12.02 10.25
CA ILE A 90 -11.01 -11.65 8.89
C ILE A 90 -11.73 -10.39 8.34
N LYS A 91 -12.77 -9.92 9.03
CA LYS A 91 -13.48 -8.69 8.67
C LYS A 91 -12.88 -7.42 9.29
N VAL A 92 -11.99 -7.53 10.29
CA VAL A 92 -11.36 -6.37 10.91
C VAL A 92 -10.33 -5.78 9.97
N VAL A 93 -10.48 -4.49 9.66
CA VAL A 93 -9.53 -3.71 8.89
C VAL A 93 -8.90 -2.62 9.76
N TYR A 94 -7.69 -2.26 9.42
CA TYR A 94 -6.90 -1.23 10.12
C TYR A 94 -6.61 -0.08 9.16
N PRO A 95 -6.49 1.17 9.62
CA PRO A 95 -5.95 2.22 8.77
C PRO A 95 -4.54 1.84 8.34
N VAL A 96 -4.26 1.88 7.04
CA VAL A 96 -2.93 1.54 6.50
C VAL A 96 -1.91 2.60 6.84
N CYS A 97 -2.38 3.82 7.10
CA CYS A 97 -1.53 4.98 7.41
C CYS A 97 -0.49 5.21 6.31
N SER A 98 0.70 5.64 6.68
CA SER A 98 1.78 5.95 5.73
C SER A 98 2.27 4.77 4.89
N LEU A 99 1.94 3.54 5.25
CA LEU A 99 2.22 2.37 4.42
C LEU A 99 1.48 2.41 3.07
N GLN A 100 0.45 3.26 2.93
CA GLN A 100 -0.24 3.52 1.67
C GLN A 100 0.65 4.20 0.62
N LYS A 101 1.66 4.94 1.04
CA LYS A 101 2.49 5.74 0.12
C LYS A 101 3.11 4.91 -1.01
N VAL A 102 3.50 3.67 -0.75
CA VAL A 102 4.02 2.79 -1.81
C VAL A 102 2.97 2.47 -2.88
N ILE A 103 1.70 2.43 -2.53
CA ILE A 103 0.59 2.23 -3.48
C ILE A 103 0.49 3.45 -4.41
N THR A 104 0.59 4.66 -3.85
CA THR A 104 0.62 5.90 -4.62
C THR A 104 1.85 5.94 -5.55
N GLY A 105 3.03 5.59 -5.03
CA GLY A 105 4.26 5.47 -5.81
C GLY A 105 4.13 4.45 -6.95
N ALA A 106 3.51 3.32 -6.70
CA ALA A 106 3.28 2.29 -7.72
C ALA A 106 2.38 2.79 -8.87
N ILE A 107 1.30 3.51 -8.56
CA ILE A 107 0.42 4.09 -9.60
C ILE A 107 1.16 5.16 -10.41
N ILE A 108 1.96 6.03 -9.77
CA ILE A 108 2.82 6.99 -10.48
C ILE A 108 3.79 6.25 -11.41
N THR A 109 4.40 5.17 -10.96
CA THR A 109 5.32 4.37 -11.79
C THR A 109 4.61 3.74 -12.98
N GLN A 110 3.38 3.24 -12.81
CA GLN A 110 2.57 2.76 -13.92
C GLN A 110 2.32 3.87 -14.96
N LEU A 111 1.94 5.07 -14.51
CA LEU A 111 1.70 6.21 -15.40
C LEU A 111 2.96 6.68 -16.14
N ILE A 112 4.13 6.61 -15.48
CA ILE A 112 5.43 6.84 -16.12
C ILE A 112 5.69 5.77 -17.20
N SER A 113 5.46 4.51 -16.89
CA SER A 113 5.61 3.39 -17.85
C SER A 113 4.60 3.47 -19.01
N GLU A 114 3.44 4.07 -18.78
CA GLU A 114 2.44 4.39 -19.81
C GLU A 114 2.83 5.62 -20.65
N GLY A 115 3.99 6.22 -20.43
CA GLY A 115 4.50 7.38 -21.18
C GLY A 115 3.77 8.71 -20.91
N LYS A 116 3.03 8.81 -19.80
CA LYS A 116 2.25 10.03 -19.49
C LYS A 116 3.16 11.19 -19.06
N PHE A 117 4.24 10.92 -18.38
CA PHE A 117 5.28 11.83 -17.90
C PHE A 117 6.49 11.01 -17.42
N ASN A 118 7.53 11.65 -16.88
CA ASN A 118 8.69 11.00 -16.27
C ASN A 118 9.00 11.57 -14.87
N GLN A 119 10.02 11.04 -14.18
CA GLN A 119 10.41 11.50 -12.84
C GLN A 119 10.87 12.96 -12.82
N ASP A 120 11.41 13.48 -13.94
CA ASP A 120 11.96 14.84 -14.05
C ASP A 120 10.91 15.86 -14.46
N THR A 121 9.68 15.41 -14.79
CA THR A 121 8.58 16.29 -15.14
C THR A 121 8.27 17.23 -13.98
N LYS A 122 8.28 18.55 -14.27
CA LYS A 122 7.99 19.59 -13.28
C LYS A 122 6.54 19.56 -12.88
N ILE A 123 6.25 19.70 -11.59
CA ILE A 123 4.88 19.67 -11.08
C ILE A 123 4.07 20.90 -11.46
N SER A 124 4.72 21.98 -11.95
CA SER A 124 4.03 23.13 -12.56
C SER A 124 3.10 22.75 -13.72
N ARG A 125 3.32 21.59 -14.37
CA ARG A 125 2.41 21.05 -15.38
C ARG A 125 0.98 20.83 -14.86
N TRP A 126 0.85 20.49 -13.59
CA TRP A 126 -0.44 20.22 -12.93
C TRP A 126 -0.82 21.25 -11.87
N TYR A 127 0.17 21.95 -11.35
CA TYR A 127 0.04 22.96 -10.30
C TYR A 127 0.73 24.27 -10.71
N PRO A 128 0.27 24.95 -11.79
CA PRO A 128 0.96 26.13 -12.30
C PRO A 128 1.04 27.29 -11.30
N ASN A 129 0.05 27.38 -10.40
CA ASN A 129 -0.03 28.42 -9.39
C ASN A 129 0.58 28.02 -8.03
N LEU A 130 1.20 26.84 -7.95
CA LEU A 130 1.90 26.42 -6.73
C LEU A 130 3.29 27.05 -6.72
N LYS A 131 3.63 27.66 -5.60
CA LYS A 131 4.93 28.30 -5.39
C LYS A 131 6.08 27.31 -5.65
N ASN A 132 7.08 27.71 -6.46
CA ASN A 132 8.21 26.92 -6.90
C ASN A 132 7.89 25.59 -7.63
N ALA A 133 6.69 25.42 -8.13
CA ALA A 133 6.30 24.21 -8.86
C ALA A 133 7.17 23.95 -10.12
N ASP A 134 7.75 24.99 -10.70
CA ASP A 134 8.69 24.93 -11.82
C ASP A 134 10.08 24.36 -11.44
N LYS A 135 10.39 24.30 -10.14
CA LYS A 135 11.66 23.73 -9.61
C LYS A 135 11.50 22.30 -9.11
N ILE A 136 10.28 21.90 -8.75
CA ILE A 136 9.98 20.62 -8.13
C ILE A 136 9.58 19.61 -9.20
N THR A 137 10.16 18.39 -9.12
CA THR A 137 9.82 17.28 -10.03
C THR A 137 8.90 16.25 -9.37
N VAL A 138 8.31 15.36 -10.17
CA VAL A 138 7.58 14.18 -9.67
C VAL A 138 8.51 13.32 -8.79
N GLY A 139 9.77 13.14 -9.19
CA GLY A 139 10.77 12.43 -8.41
C GLY A 139 10.98 13.05 -7.03
N ASN A 140 11.07 14.38 -6.95
CA ASN A 140 11.20 15.07 -5.66
C ASN A 140 10.02 14.81 -4.71
N LEU A 141 8.79 14.72 -5.22
CA LEU A 141 7.64 14.35 -4.39
C LEU A 141 7.76 12.90 -3.90
N LEU A 142 8.13 11.95 -4.77
CA LEU A 142 8.27 10.53 -4.46
C LEU A 142 9.38 10.25 -3.43
N THR A 143 10.42 11.08 -3.39
CA THR A 143 11.58 10.94 -2.51
C THR A 143 11.60 11.86 -1.30
N HIS A 144 10.54 12.67 -1.11
CA HIS A 144 10.46 13.70 -0.06
C HIS A 144 11.60 14.73 -0.11
N THR A 145 12.08 15.07 -1.32
CA THR A 145 13.12 16.08 -1.54
C THR A 145 12.62 17.35 -2.24
N SER A 146 11.30 17.58 -2.15
CA SER A 146 10.65 18.71 -2.83
C SER A 146 10.94 20.09 -2.21
N GLY A 147 11.41 20.13 -0.96
CA GLY A 147 11.49 21.37 -0.19
C GLY A 147 10.13 21.89 0.34
N LEU A 148 9.04 21.20 0.05
CA LEU A 148 7.73 21.56 0.58
C LEU A 148 7.63 21.22 2.06
N LEU A 149 7.05 22.14 2.84
CA LEU A 149 6.85 21.93 4.28
C LEU A 149 5.56 21.14 4.55
N ALA A 150 5.49 20.56 5.76
CA ALA A 150 4.29 19.86 6.22
C ALA A 150 3.12 20.83 6.40
N THR A 151 2.00 20.55 5.73
CA THR A 151 0.78 21.35 5.79
C THR A 151 -0.13 21.02 6.99
N ARG A 152 0.32 20.15 7.91
CA ARG A 152 -0.45 19.67 9.07
C ARG A 152 -1.77 19.00 8.67
N THR A 153 -1.74 18.21 7.62
CA THR A 153 -2.92 17.48 7.11
C THR A 153 -3.46 16.43 8.09
N GLU A 154 -2.66 16.04 9.08
CA GLU A 154 -3.09 15.09 10.11
C GLU A 154 -3.86 15.75 11.27
N VAL A 155 -3.89 17.06 11.34
CA VAL A 155 -4.72 17.76 12.33
C VAL A 155 -6.17 17.70 11.85
N ASN A 156 -7.00 16.95 12.57
CA ASN A 156 -8.41 16.83 12.24
C ASN A 156 -9.16 18.17 12.42
N ARG A 157 -9.59 18.74 11.31
CA ARG A 157 -10.34 20.01 11.27
C ARG A 157 -11.86 19.84 11.42
N GLY A 158 -12.35 18.61 11.59
CA GLY A 158 -13.78 18.33 11.69
C GLY A 158 -14.54 18.38 10.34
N ILE A 159 -13.84 18.68 9.23
CA ILE A 159 -14.43 18.82 7.90
C ILE A 159 -14.23 17.52 7.11
N ASN A 160 -15.32 17.02 6.50
CA ASN A 160 -15.24 15.94 5.54
C ASN A 160 -14.96 16.54 4.16
N TYR A 161 -13.73 16.48 3.73
CA TYR A 161 -13.33 16.97 2.41
C TYR A 161 -13.73 15.97 1.31
N SER A 162 -14.09 16.48 0.13
CA SER A 162 -13.92 15.70 -1.08
C SER A 162 -12.43 15.51 -1.39
N GLU A 163 -12.08 14.54 -2.22
CA GLU A 163 -10.68 14.33 -2.62
C GLU A 163 -10.07 15.58 -3.26
N GLY A 164 -10.83 16.23 -4.15
CA GLY A 164 -10.40 17.47 -4.80
C GLY A 164 -10.20 18.61 -3.79
N ASP A 165 -11.13 18.79 -2.85
CA ASP A 165 -11.03 19.85 -1.84
C ASP A 165 -9.85 19.62 -0.89
N ALA A 166 -9.56 18.37 -0.53
CA ALA A 166 -8.40 18.05 0.30
C ALA A 166 -7.08 18.41 -0.41
N ILE A 167 -6.97 18.11 -1.70
CA ILE A 167 -5.81 18.46 -2.52
C ILE A 167 -5.70 19.98 -2.65
N ASN A 168 -6.79 20.66 -2.99
CA ASN A 168 -6.83 22.12 -3.13
C ASN A 168 -6.48 22.84 -1.82
N TRP A 169 -6.96 22.31 -0.69
CA TRP A 169 -6.58 22.83 0.62
C TRP A 169 -5.07 22.75 0.85
N VAL A 170 -4.44 21.64 0.47
CA VAL A 170 -2.98 21.47 0.59
C VAL A 170 -2.24 22.46 -0.31
N VAL A 171 -2.65 22.62 -1.57
CA VAL A 171 -2.07 23.58 -2.51
C VAL A 171 -2.13 25.01 -1.95
N ASN A 172 -3.31 25.41 -1.49
CA ASN A 172 -3.49 26.75 -0.90
C ASN A 172 -2.64 26.93 0.35
N ARG A 173 -2.52 25.89 1.19
CA ARG A 173 -1.73 25.96 2.40
C ARG A 173 -0.23 26.05 2.14
N ILE A 174 0.28 25.34 1.13
CA ILE A 174 1.70 25.45 0.72
C ILE A 174 2.04 26.90 0.37
N ASN A 175 1.19 27.56 -0.42
CA ASN A 175 1.42 28.95 -0.85
C ASN A 175 1.47 29.97 0.31
N GLN A 176 0.95 29.60 1.48
CA GLN A 176 0.98 30.41 2.72
C GLN A 176 2.20 30.11 3.61
N LEU A 177 2.91 29.02 3.37
CA LEU A 177 4.05 28.61 4.19
C LEU A 177 5.36 29.16 3.62
N GLN A 178 6.36 29.26 4.51
CA GLN A 178 7.74 29.45 4.07
C GLN A 178 8.21 28.18 3.39
N GLU A 179 9.21 28.32 2.51
CA GLU A 179 9.77 27.22 1.76
C GLU A 179 10.96 26.60 2.49
N GLY A 180 11.09 25.29 2.37
CA GLY A 180 12.35 24.59 2.60
C GLY A 180 13.21 24.57 1.33
N ASN A 181 14.39 23.96 1.43
CA ASN A 181 15.31 23.83 0.30
C ASN A 181 15.01 22.55 -0.49
N PRO A 182 14.68 22.63 -1.80
CA PRO A 182 14.62 21.47 -2.67
C PRO A 182 15.93 20.68 -2.63
N GLY A 183 15.84 19.35 -2.74
CA GLY A 183 16.99 18.45 -2.66
C GLY A 183 17.26 17.87 -1.27
N ASN A 184 16.83 18.52 -0.20
CA ASN A 184 16.95 17.98 1.15
C ASN A 184 15.76 17.05 1.49
N PHE A 185 16.07 15.95 2.15
CA PHE A 185 15.02 15.01 2.61
C PHE A 185 14.23 15.62 3.77
N TYR A 186 12.92 15.75 3.54
CA TYR A 186 11.97 16.16 4.58
C TYR A 186 10.65 15.40 4.41
N TYR A 187 10.49 14.34 5.20
CA TYR A 187 9.29 13.50 5.15
C TYR A 187 8.03 14.27 5.57
N ASN A 188 7.02 14.33 4.70
CA ASN A 188 5.71 14.90 5.01
C ASN A 188 4.62 14.36 4.08
N ASN A 189 3.36 14.44 4.50
CA ASN A 189 2.22 13.96 3.72
C ASN A 189 1.90 14.84 2.50
N THR A 190 2.29 16.11 2.52
CA THR A 190 2.07 17.08 1.44
C THR A 190 2.49 16.52 0.09
N ASN A 191 3.67 15.91 0.01
CA ASN A 191 4.20 15.35 -1.22
C ASN A 191 3.27 14.30 -1.84
N TYR A 192 2.77 13.36 -1.03
CA TYR A 192 1.94 12.26 -1.52
C TYR A 192 0.49 12.67 -1.80
N ILE A 193 0.00 13.72 -1.15
CA ILE A 193 -1.29 14.32 -1.48
C ILE A 193 -1.21 15.01 -2.85
N LEU A 194 -0.11 15.71 -3.16
CA LEU A 194 0.12 16.26 -4.49
C LEU A 194 0.24 15.15 -5.55
N LEU A 195 0.92 14.04 -5.25
CA LEU A 195 0.97 12.87 -6.16
C LEU A 195 -0.42 12.30 -6.43
N ALA A 196 -1.29 12.22 -5.42
CA ALA A 196 -2.69 11.82 -5.63
C ALA A 196 -3.43 12.79 -6.58
N GLY A 197 -3.17 14.08 -6.48
CA GLY A 197 -3.72 15.08 -7.40
C GLY A 197 -3.15 14.96 -8.82
N ILE A 198 -1.87 14.62 -8.98
CA ILE A 198 -1.28 14.32 -10.31
C ILE A 198 -1.98 13.10 -10.92
N ILE A 199 -2.13 12.01 -10.17
CA ILE A 199 -2.86 10.81 -10.64
C ILE A 199 -4.26 11.20 -11.12
N ARG A 200 -4.98 11.98 -10.32
CA ARG A 200 -6.32 12.46 -10.66
C ARG A 200 -6.36 13.23 -11.98
N GLN A 201 -5.47 14.19 -12.18
CA GLN A 201 -5.43 15.04 -13.37
C GLN A 201 -4.99 14.25 -14.61
N VAL A 202 -4.00 13.36 -14.48
CA VAL A 202 -3.49 12.56 -15.62
C VAL A 202 -4.50 11.53 -16.10
N THR A 203 -5.26 10.94 -15.20
CA THR A 203 -6.22 9.86 -15.52
C THR A 203 -7.65 10.37 -15.72
N ASN A 204 -7.93 11.62 -15.38
CA ASN A 204 -9.28 12.19 -15.30
C ASN A 204 -10.24 11.35 -14.42
N GLN A 205 -9.69 10.68 -13.42
CA GLN A 205 -10.41 9.86 -12.45
C GLN A 205 -9.89 10.16 -11.04
N SER A 206 -10.72 9.95 -10.00
CA SER A 206 -10.25 10.13 -8.62
C SER A 206 -9.08 9.21 -8.30
N TYR A 207 -8.25 9.61 -7.34
CA TYR A 207 -7.20 8.75 -6.80
C TYR A 207 -7.78 7.44 -6.26
N GLU A 208 -8.91 7.51 -5.55
CA GLU A 208 -9.61 6.32 -5.05
C GLU A 208 -10.04 5.38 -6.19
N ALA A 209 -10.56 5.91 -7.29
CA ALA A 209 -10.94 5.11 -8.46
C ALA A 209 -9.71 4.41 -9.07
N ASN A 210 -8.57 5.10 -9.16
CA ASN A 210 -7.32 4.52 -9.62
C ASN A 210 -6.82 3.40 -8.71
N VAL A 211 -6.85 3.59 -7.38
CA VAL A 211 -6.49 2.52 -6.43
C VAL A 211 -7.45 1.34 -6.55
N LYS A 212 -8.75 1.59 -6.65
CA LYS A 212 -9.75 0.53 -6.83
C LYS A 212 -9.49 -0.30 -8.10
N SER A 213 -9.32 0.35 -9.24
CA SER A 213 -9.15 -0.34 -10.53
C SER A 213 -7.78 -0.99 -10.68
N ARG A 214 -6.71 -0.24 -10.37
CA ARG A 214 -5.32 -0.67 -10.62
C ARG A 214 -4.76 -1.62 -9.55
N ILE A 215 -5.31 -1.59 -8.34
CA ILE A 215 -4.77 -2.35 -7.19
C ILE A 215 -5.83 -3.31 -6.62
N ILE A 216 -6.92 -2.79 -6.05
CA ILE A 216 -7.89 -3.58 -5.28
C ILE A 216 -8.57 -4.63 -6.15
N ASN A 217 -9.16 -4.21 -7.26
CA ASN A 217 -9.88 -5.11 -8.18
C ASN A 217 -8.91 -6.05 -8.89
N LYS A 218 -7.76 -5.52 -9.34
CA LYS A 218 -6.74 -6.32 -10.04
C LYS A 218 -6.20 -7.47 -9.20
N LEU A 219 -6.03 -7.27 -7.88
CA LEU A 219 -5.58 -8.29 -6.94
C LEU A 219 -6.73 -9.07 -6.28
N GLY A 220 -7.97 -8.72 -6.55
CA GLY A 220 -9.14 -9.34 -5.92
C GLY A 220 -9.16 -9.16 -4.39
N LEU A 221 -8.68 -8.01 -3.89
CA LEU A 221 -8.63 -7.73 -2.45
C LEU A 221 -10.04 -7.58 -1.89
N LYS A 222 -10.37 -8.32 -0.85
CA LYS A 222 -11.71 -8.35 -0.27
C LYS A 222 -11.85 -7.53 1.00
N ARG A 223 -10.72 -7.08 1.57
CA ARG A 223 -10.66 -6.39 2.86
C ARG A 223 -9.76 -5.14 2.80
N THR A 224 -9.81 -4.44 1.66
CA THR A 224 -9.11 -3.18 1.44
C THR A 224 -10.12 -2.15 0.96
N PHE A 225 -10.26 -1.04 1.71
CA PHE A 225 -11.32 -0.06 1.50
C PHE A 225 -10.82 1.36 1.71
N PHE A 226 -11.46 2.32 1.06
CA PHE A 226 -11.45 3.70 1.54
C PHE A 226 -12.51 3.88 2.63
N TYR A 227 -12.37 4.93 3.43
CA TYR A 227 -13.24 5.14 4.60
C TYR A 227 -14.75 5.06 4.30
N PRO A 228 -15.27 5.69 3.21
CA PRO A 228 -16.70 5.63 2.91
C PRO A 228 -17.22 4.23 2.58
N ASP A 229 -16.35 3.35 2.10
CA ASP A 229 -16.70 2.01 1.62
C ASP A 229 -16.55 0.93 2.71
N ILE A 230 -16.07 1.30 3.90
CA ILE A 230 -15.99 0.35 5.03
C ILE A 230 -17.40 -0.12 5.36
N PRO A 231 -17.62 -1.45 5.44
CA PRO A 231 -18.95 -2.00 5.72
C PRO A 231 -19.58 -1.43 7.01
N LYS A 232 -20.87 -1.07 6.96
CA LYS A 232 -21.59 -0.37 8.04
C LYS A 232 -21.66 -1.12 9.37
N ASN A 233 -21.39 -2.43 9.38
CA ASN A 233 -21.39 -3.26 10.59
C ASN A 233 -20.15 -3.03 11.49
N LYS A 234 -19.39 -1.98 11.23
CA LYS A 234 -18.20 -1.53 12.00
C LYS A 234 -17.16 -2.63 12.14
N THR A 235 -16.47 -2.86 11.04
CA THR A 235 -15.36 -3.82 10.96
C THR A 235 -14.00 -3.17 11.01
N ASP A 236 -13.94 -1.83 11.12
CA ASP A 236 -12.70 -1.08 11.32
C ASP A 236 -12.24 -1.17 12.79
N ALA A 237 -10.95 -1.34 12.96
CA ALA A 237 -10.32 -1.39 14.27
C ALA A 237 -10.43 -0.04 14.98
N ILE A 238 -10.54 -0.11 16.31
CA ILE A 238 -10.40 1.04 17.21
C ILE A 238 -9.03 0.93 17.86
N SER A 239 -8.36 2.05 18.02
CA SER A 239 -7.05 2.09 18.66
C SER A 239 -7.15 2.40 20.15
N TYR A 240 -6.20 1.86 20.90
CA TYR A 240 -6.10 1.95 22.34
C TYR A 240 -4.65 2.13 22.77
N THR A 241 -4.45 2.65 23.97
CA THR A 241 -3.15 2.67 24.63
C THR A 241 -3.13 1.73 25.84
N TRP A 242 -1.95 1.23 26.17
CA TRP A 242 -1.70 0.60 27.45
C TRP A 242 -1.37 1.66 28.51
N ARG A 243 -2.13 1.69 29.62
CA ARG A 243 -1.87 2.51 30.81
C ARG A 243 -2.16 1.69 32.06
N ASN A 244 -1.24 0.78 32.43
CA ASN A 244 -1.41 -0.20 33.49
C ASN A 244 -2.62 -1.15 33.32
N LYS A 245 -3.39 -0.98 32.25
CA LYS A 245 -4.58 -1.74 31.90
C LYS A 245 -4.76 -1.76 30.37
N ASN A 246 -5.26 -2.90 29.84
CA ASN A 246 -5.55 -3.00 28.40
C ASN A 246 -6.74 -2.10 27.99
N TYR A 247 -6.77 -1.74 26.72
CA TYR A 247 -7.88 -1.07 26.03
C TYR A 247 -8.26 0.28 26.66
N GLN A 248 -7.26 1.08 27.03
CA GLN A 248 -7.50 2.43 27.55
C GLN A 248 -7.50 3.46 26.44
N ASN A 249 -8.17 4.59 26.67
CA ASN A 249 -8.18 5.76 25.82
C ASN A 249 -8.51 5.42 24.35
N ALA A 250 -9.69 4.84 24.13
CA ALA A 250 -10.17 4.44 22.79
C ALA A 250 -10.20 5.64 21.83
N GLN A 251 -9.56 5.49 20.66
CA GLN A 251 -9.53 6.47 19.59
C GLN A 251 -10.03 5.88 18.28
N TYR A 252 -11.01 6.52 17.69
CA TYR A 252 -11.59 6.18 16.39
C TYR A 252 -10.92 6.98 15.30
N VAL A 253 -10.70 6.39 14.15
CA VAL A 253 -10.37 7.17 12.95
C VAL A 253 -11.64 7.89 12.49
N LYS A 254 -11.62 9.21 12.55
CA LYS A 254 -12.75 10.03 12.08
C LYS A 254 -12.68 10.15 10.56
N ARG A 255 -13.84 10.11 9.90
CA ARG A 255 -13.94 10.32 8.45
C ARG A 255 -13.30 11.65 8.03
N SER A 256 -13.51 12.69 8.82
CA SER A 256 -12.91 14.02 8.59
C SER A 256 -11.38 13.98 8.58
N LEU A 257 -10.74 13.17 9.43
CA LEU A 257 -9.29 13.00 9.40
C LEU A 257 -8.85 12.19 8.15
N ALA A 258 -9.49 11.06 7.88
CA ALA A 258 -9.17 10.23 6.72
C ALA A 258 -9.31 11.01 5.40
N SER A 259 -10.36 11.83 5.26
CA SER A 259 -10.61 12.64 4.06
C SER A 259 -9.52 13.66 3.74
N GLN A 260 -8.67 14.00 4.71
CA GLN A 260 -7.56 14.96 4.54
C GLN A 260 -6.29 14.35 3.95
N LEU A 261 -6.24 13.01 3.78
CA LEU A 261 -5.01 12.27 3.50
C LEU A 261 -5.05 11.47 2.17
N PRO A 262 -5.64 11.97 1.08
CA PRO A 262 -5.62 11.23 -0.19
C PRO A 262 -4.18 10.92 -0.60
N GLY A 263 -3.90 9.67 -0.96
CA GLY A 263 -2.57 9.21 -1.35
C GLY A 263 -1.55 9.03 -0.23
N ALA A 264 -1.80 9.56 0.96
CA ALA A 264 -0.85 9.58 2.06
C ALA A 264 -1.22 8.66 3.24
N GLY A 265 -2.53 8.30 3.40
CA GLY A 265 -2.91 7.50 4.58
C GLY A 265 -4.41 7.32 4.82
N ASN A 266 -5.26 7.40 3.79
CA ASN A 266 -6.71 7.26 3.91
C ASN A 266 -7.27 5.86 3.58
N LEU A 267 -6.40 4.87 3.33
CA LEU A 267 -6.76 3.50 3.03
C LEU A 267 -6.85 2.64 4.29
N PHE A 268 -7.76 1.68 4.29
CA PHE A 268 -7.93 0.67 5.33
C PHE A 268 -7.74 -0.72 4.73
N SER A 269 -7.03 -1.60 5.44
CA SER A 269 -6.76 -2.95 4.95
C SER A 269 -6.55 -3.93 6.10
N THR A 270 -6.50 -5.22 5.78
CA THR A 270 -5.93 -6.23 6.67
C THR A 270 -4.42 -6.38 6.40
N PRO A 271 -3.63 -6.83 7.37
CA PRO A 271 -2.21 -7.14 7.12
C PRO A 271 -2.01 -8.15 6.00
N MET A 272 -2.92 -9.13 5.84
CA MET A 272 -2.83 -10.13 4.78
C MET A 272 -3.09 -9.54 3.38
N ASP A 273 -4.10 -8.66 3.22
CA ASP A 273 -4.30 -7.98 1.94
C ASP A 273 -3.13 -7.03 1.63
N TYR A 274 -2.57 -6.38 2.65
CA TYR A 274 -1.38 -5.54 2.48
C TYR A 274 -0.15 -6.37 2.08
N TYR A 275 0.02 -7.59 2.63
CA TYR A 275 1.04 -8.54 2.17
C TYR A 275 0.90 -8.86 0.66
N ARG A 276 -0.33 -9.14 0.21
CA ARG A 276 -0.60 -9.40 -1.22
C ARG A 276 -0.22 -8.21 -2.10
N ILE A 277 -0.46 -6.99 -1.61
CA ILE A 277 0.01 -5.77 -2.31
C ILE A 277 1.52 -5.76 -2.38
N GLN A 278 2.23 -6.00 -1.26
CA GLN A 278 3.69 -5.98 -1.20
C GLN A 278 4.34 -7.00 -2.15
N VAL A 279 3.78 -8.19 -2.27
CA VAL A 279 4.23 -9.21 -3.24
C VAL A 279 3.99 -8.74 -4.67
N ALA A 280 2.81 -8.20 -4.95
CA ALA A 280 2.41 -7.76 -6.28
C ALA A 280 3.21 -6.54 -6.80
N LEU A 281 3.93 -5.84 -5.93
CA LEU A 281 4.86 -4.77 -6.33
C LEU A 281 6.10 -5.28 -7.09
N THR A 282 6.38 -6.59 -7.09
CA THR A 282 7.61 -7.14 -7.69
C THR A 282 7.36 -8.37 -8.57
N ASP A 283 6.14 -8.90 -8.62
CA ASP A 283 5.83 -10.15 -9.35
C ASP A 283 5.11 -9.94 -10.70
N GLY A 284 5.00 -8.69 -11.16
CA GLY A 284 4.37 -8.32 -12.43
C GLY A 284 2.87 -8.02 -12.32
N ARG A 285 2.22 -8.32 -11.21
CA ARG A 285 0.77 -8.06 -11.06
C ARG A 285 0.45 -6.58 -10.90
N ILE A 286 1.23 -5.81 -10.17
CA ILE A 286 1.11 -4.34 -10.07
C ILE A 286 2.26 -3.67 -10.80
N LEU A 287 3.49 -4.00 -10.43
CA LEU A 287 4.73 -3.57 -11.07
C LEU A 287 5.58 -4.79 -11.41
N THR A 288 6.40 -4.69 -12.45
CA THR A 288 7.50 -5.61 -12.67
C THR A 288 8.62 -5.35 -11.65
N LYS A 289 9.55 -6.28 -11.53
CA LYS A 289 10.75 -6.11 -10.69
C LYS A 289 11.54 -4.85 -11.09
N ASP A 290 11.68 -4.60 -12.41
CA ASP A 290 12.40 -3.45 -12.94
C ASP A 290 11.66 -2.13 -12.63
N GLN A 291 10.33 -2.12 -12.74
CA GLN A 291 9.51 -0.96 -12.36
C GLN A 291 9.59 -0.68 -10.86
N PHE A 292 9.61 -1.70 -10.02
CA PHE A 292 9.83 -1.51 -8.58
C PHE A 292 11.23 -1.00 -8.28
N ASN A 293 12.25 -1.54 -8.96
CA ASN A 293 13.62 -1.05 -8.86
C ASN A 293 13.71 0.43 -9.29
N TYR A 294 13.09 0.80 -10.42
CA TYR A 294 13.01 2.20 -10.85
C TYR A 294 12.38 3.10 -9.76
N LEU A 295 11.22 2.70 -9.21
CA LEU A 295 10.52 3.46 -8.16
C LEU A 295 11.38 3.69 -6.92
N THR A 296 12.17 2.71 -6.55
CA THR A 296 12.99 2.74 -5.33
C THR A 296 14.38 3.36 -5.53
N HIS A 297 14.78 3.67 -6.79
CA HIS A 297 16.10 4.22 -7.16
C HIS A 297 15.98 5.49 -8.01
N LEU A 298 15.00 6.34 -7.70
CA LEU A 298 14.85 7.62 -8.40
C LEU A 298 16.07 8.52 -8.20
N GLN A 299 16.41 9.32 -9.23
CA GLN A 299 17.57 10.20 -9.23
C GLN A 299 17.56 11.24 -8.09
N SER A 300 16.37 11.67 -7.67
CA SER A 300 16.19 12.60 -6.56
C SER A 300 16.35 11.97 -5.16
N ARG A 301 16.60 10.66 -5.07
CA ARG A 301 16.81 9.94 -3.81
C ARG A 301 18.12 10.35 -3.15
N VAL A 302 18.06 10.91 -1.95
CA VAL A 302 19.24 11.30 -1.14
C VAL A 302 19.37 10.50 0.16
N THR A 303 18.40 9.65 0.46
CA THR A 303 18.40 8.74 1.62
C THR A 303 18.00 7.33 1.17
N SER A 304 17.81 6.42 2.09
CA SER A 304 17.26 5.09 1.79
C SER A 304 15.76 5.09 1.39
N TYR A 305 15.07 6.24 1.41
CA TYR A 305 13.65 6.36 1.09
C TYR A 305 13.44 6.71 -0.39
N SER A 306 12.57 5.97 -1.06
CA SER A 306 12.01 6.32 -2.36
C SER A 306 10.66 5.63 -2.59
N GLY A 307 9.73 6.31 -3.23
CA GLY A 307 8.50 5.72 -3.72
C GLY A 307 7.56 5.12 -2.67
N GLY A 308 7.71 5.48 -1.40
CA GLY A 308 6.84 5.01 -0.31
C GLY A 308 7.46 3.96 0.62
N VAL A 309 8.73 3.58 0.40
CA VAL A 309 9.45 2.62 1.23
C VAL A 309 10.88 3.07 1.52
N TYR A 310 11.43 2.58 2.62
CA TYR A 310 12.86 2.62 2.89
C TYR A 310 13.49 1.31 2.43
N LEU A 311 14.59 1.38 1.69
CA LEU A 311 15.43 0.23 1.42
C LEU A 311 16.57 0.18 2.43
N LYS A 312 16.91 -1.00 2.91
CA LYS A 312 17.93 -1.27 3.92
C LYS A 312 18.76 -2.49 3.52
N ASN A 313 19.91 -2.65 4.18
CA ASN A 313 20.79 -3.81 3.99
C ASN A 313 21.14 -4.03 2.51
N ASN A 314 21.75 -3.02 1.87
CA ASN A 314 22.10 -3.04 0.44
C ASN A 314 20.89 -3.41 -0.43
N ASP A 315 19.76 -2.77 -0.17
CA ASP A 315 18.48 -2.92 -0.87
C ASP A 315 17.83 -4.33 -0.78
N ASN A 316 18.36 -5.20 0.08
CA ASN A 316 17.79 -6.53 0.32
C ASN A 316 16.54 -6.48 1.22
N LEU A 317 16.30 -5.38 1.92
CA LEU A 317 15.14 -5.18 2.78
C LEU A 317 14.35 -3.95 2.37
N LYS A 318 13.03 -4.06 2.38
CA LYS A 318 12.08 -2.95 2.25
C LYS A 318 11.28 -2.81 3.52
N MET A 319 11.05 -1.57 3.97
CA MET A 319 10.30 -1.30 5.19
C MET A 319 9.56 0.04 5.12
N ALA A 320 8.50 0.15 5.93
CA ALA A 320 7.88 1.43 6.26
C ALA A 320 7.22 1.37 7.64
N TYR A 321 7.05 2.52 8.26
CA TYR A 321 6.27 2.71 9.46
C TYR A 321 5.09 3.63 9.18
N GLY A 322 3.96 3.41 9.86
CA GLY A 322 2.78 4.23 9.72
C GLY A 322 2.01 4.32 11.03
N ASN A 323 1.73 5.54 11.42
CA ASN A 323 0.78 5.90 12.45
C ASN A 323 -0.22 6.91 11.92
N LEU A 324 -1.22 7.26 12.69
CA LEU A 324 -2.18 8.28 12.38
C LEU A 324 -2.34 9.19 13.61
N TYR A 325 -2.02 10.46 13.43
CA TYR A 325 -2.04 11.42 14.53
C TYR A 325 -3.39 11.45 15.27
N GLY A 326 -3.33 11.52 16.59
CA GLY A 326 -4.53 11.48 17.45
C GLY A 326 -5.13 10.07 17.63
N THR A 327 -4.44 9.03 17.16
CA THR A 327 -4.79 7.62 17.41
C THR A 327 -3.63 6.88 18.05
N HIS A 328 -3.84 5.59 18.36
CA HIS A 328 -2.85 4.71 18.98
C HIS A 328 -2.45 3.56 18.05
N PHE A 329 -2.67 3.70 16.74
CA PHE A 329 -2.21 2.73 15.76
C PHE A 329 -0.69 2.81 15.59
N GLY A 330 -0.06 1.65 15.47
CA GLY A 330 1.36 1.53 15.15
C GLY A 330 1.55 0.42 14.12
N ASN A 331 1.63 0.77 12.85
CA ASN A 331 1.81 -0.19 11.77
C ASN A 331 3.25 -0.17 11.29
N TRP A 332 3.80 -1.33 11.08
CA TRP A 332 5.15 -1.48 10.58
C TRP A 332 5.26 -2.73 9.73
N PHE A 333 6.04 -2.67 8.67
CA PHE A 333 6.50 -3.86 7.98
C PHE A 333 7.99 -3.79 7.69
N GLN A 334 8.61 -4.93 7.66
CA GLN A 334 9.94 -5.16 7.11
C GLN A 334 9.94 -6.52 6.43
N MET A 335 10.32 -6.53 5.16
CA MET A 335 10.36 -7.73 4.33
C MET A 335 11.62 -7.70 3.47
N THR A 336 12.09 -8.88 3.09
CA THR A 336 13.07 -8.99 2.02
C THR A 336 12.44 -8.49 0.69
N THR A 337 13.24 -7.92 -0.17
CA THR A 337 12.76 -7.37 -1.46
C THR A 337 12.26 -8.44 -2.41
N ASP A 338 12.69 -9.69 -2.23
CA ASP A 338 12.18 -10.89 -2.92
C ASP A 338 10.89 -11.44 -2.28
N ASN A 339 10.40 -10.85 -1.19
CA ASN A 339 9.20 -11.23 -0.44
C ASN A 339 9.27 -12.61 0.25
N GLN A 340 10.45 -13.20 0.39
CA GLN A 340 10.58 -14.53 0.97
C GLN A 340 10.49 -14.51 2.49
N ASN A 341 11.02 -13.47 3.15
CA ASN A 341 11.05 -13.40 4.59
C ASN A 341 10.65 -12.02 5.11
N GLY A 342 10.01 -11.97 6.28
CA GLY A 342 9.65 -10.71 6.89
C GLY A 342 8.43 -10.76 7.77
N LEU A 343 7.93 -9.58 8.12
CA LEU A 343 6.67 -9.44 8.84
C LEU A 343 5.93 -8.15 8.46
N ILE A 344 4.63 -8.17 8.69
CA ILE A 344 3.74 -7.00 8.63
C ILE A 344 2.95 -6.97 9.93
N MET A 345 3.03 -5.87 10.68
CA MET A 345 2.30 -5.67 11.93
C MET A 345 1.33 -4.51 11.79
N PHE A 346 0.05 -4.75 12.11
CA PHE A 346 -0.96 -3.71 12.29
C PHE A 346 -1.43 -3.77 13.73
N LEU A 347 -0.96 -2.81 14.55
CA LEU A 347 -1.23 -2.77 15.97
C LEU A 347 -2.29 -1.72 16.28
N ASN A 348 -3.29 -2.08 17.08
CA ASN A 348 -4.34 -1.18 17.53
C ASN A 348 -4.35 -0.95 19.06
N GLN A 349 -3.43 -1.56 19.80
CA GLN A 349 -3.04 -1.13 21.14
C GLN A 349 -1.54 -1.02 21.18
N THR A 350 -1.04 0.17 21.50
CA THR A 350 0.39 0.47 21.59
C THR A 350 0.67 1.31 22.84
N GLN A 351 1.94 1.63 23.05
CA GLN A 351 2.37 2.63 24.03
C GLN A 351 2.69 3.98 23.36
N ASN A 352 2.26 4.18 22.09
CA ASN A 352 2.54 5.35 21.26
C ASN A 352 4.04 5.63 21.05
N ASN A 353 4.84 4.57 21.03
CA ASN A 353 6.28 4.63 20.83
C ASN A 353 6.65 3.83 19.57
N GLU A 354 7.12 4.52 18.55
CA GLU A 354 7.50 3.92 17.26
C GLU A 354 8.67 2.96 17.41
N ASP A 355 9.70 3.35 18.17
CA ASP A 355 10.90 2.53 18.34
C ASP A 355 10.59 1.25 19.11
N GLN A 356 9.70 1.31 20.09
CA GLN A 356 9.22 0.13 20.79
C GLN A 356 8.43 -0.80 19.87
N ASN A 357 7.54 -0.25 19.01
CA ASN A 357 6.81 -1.07 18.05
C ASN A 357 7.77 -1.76 17.08
N LYS A 358 8.81 -1.07 16.60
CA LYS A 358 9.87 -1.66 15.77
C LYS A 358 10.66 -2.73 16.52
N ALA A 359 11.02 -2.48 17.78
CA ALA A 359 11.74 -3.45 18.62
C ALA A 359 10.96 -4.76 18.79
N ILE A 360 9.65 -4.69 18.95
CA ILE A 360 8.76 -5.86 18.97
C ILE A 360 8.83 -6.62 17.64
N GLY A 361 8.79 -5.91 16.55
CA GLY A 361 8.95 -6.51 15.22
C GLY A 361 10.32 -7.17 15.02
N TYR A 362 11.39 -6.56 15.53
CA TYR A 362 12.72 -7.17 15.48
C TYR A 362 12.82 -8.44 16.33
N GLN A 363 12.13 -8.53 17.47
CA GLN A 363 12.07 -9.78 18.25
C GLN A 363 11.48 -10.91 17.40
N ILE A 364 10.39 -10.64 16.66
CA ILE A 364 9.76 -11.63 15.78
C ILE A 364 10.67 -11.97 14.59
N LEU A 365 11.27 -10.98 13.93
CA LEU A 365 12.18 -11.20 12.80
C LEU A 365 13.42 -12.01 13.20
N ASN A 366 13.99 -11.74 14.37
CA ASN A 366 15.15 -12.47 14.87
C ASN A 366 14.79 -13.93 15.16
N HIS A 367 13.59 -14.18 15.64
CA HIS A 367 13.09 -15.55 15.85
C HIS A 367 12.96 -16.32 14.53
N ILE A 368 12.41 -15.68 13.49
CA ILE A 368 12.34 -16.25 12.14
C ILE A 368 13.73 -16.60 11.60
N LYS A 369 14.73 -15.71 11.78
CA LYS A 369 16.11 -15.90 11.29
C LYS A 369 16.84 -17.00 12.05
N ALA A 370 16.58 -17.18 13.33
CA ALA A 370 17.26 -18.17 14.18
C ALA A 370 16.89 -19.62 13.85
N ASN A 371 16.12 -19.87 12.77
CA ASN A 371 15.66 -21.21 12.38
C ASN A 371 14.98 -21.99 13.51
N THR A 372 14.34 -21.29 14.43
CA THR A 372 13.63 -21.90 15.57
C THR A 372 12.35 -22.62 15.16
N PHE A 373 11.95 -22.49 13.88
CA PHE A 373 10.82 -23.18 13.28
C PHE A 373 11.34 -24.13 12.23
N THR A 374 11.60 -25.34 12.62
CA THR A 374 11.97 -26.43 11.67
C THR A 374 10.71 -27.05 11.11
N GLU A 375 10.80 -27.51 9.84
CA GLU A 375 9.81 -28.46 9.31
C GLU A 375 9.75 -29.68 10.22
N LYS A 376 8.54 -30.05 10.62
CA LYS A 376 8.30 -31.32 11.31
C LYS A 376 8.03 -32.42 10.31
#